data_7f091c78fea4683d5de1e7b947c14441
#
_entry.id   7f091c78fea4683d5de1e7b947c14441
#
_cell.length_a   1.000
_cell.length_b   1.000
_cell.length_c   1.000
_cell.angle_alpha   90.00
_cell.angle_beta   90.00
_cell.angle_gamma   90.00
#
_symmetry.space_group_name_H-M   'P 1'
#
loop_
_entity.id
_entity.type
_entity.pdbx_description
1 polymer ?
#
loop_
_entity_poly.entity_id
_entity_poly.type
_entity_poly.pdbx_seq_one_letter_code
_entity_poly.pdbx_strand_id
1 'polypeptide(L)'
;ETVFPDPRKFDMERPNLGRHVAFGGGPHRCIGLALARMEIKVAAREIVRQLKNIKLAIPMEEIRYTPTVATRTIESLPITYEKR
;
A
#
# COMPACT_ATOMS: atom_id res chain seq x y z
N GLU A 1 -5.47 6.74 16.23
CA GLU A 1 -6.84 6.49 16.73
C GLU A 1 -7.71 7.75 16.70
N THR A 2 -7.15 8.92 16.96
CA THR A 2 -7.93 10.19 16.92
C THR A 2 -8.42 10.56 15.51
N VAL A 3 -7.71 10.16 14.46
CA VAL A 3 -8.06 10.45 13.07
C VAL A 3 -8.80 9.27 12.43
N PHE A 4 -8.32 8.06 12.66
CA PHE A 4 -8.88 6.83 12.10
C PHE A 4 -9.34 5.90 13.22
N PRO A 5 -10.64 5.88 13.55
CA PRO A 5 -11.19 4.87 14.46
C PRO A 5 -10.87 3.46 13.95
N ASP A 6 -10.52 2.55 14.87
CA ASP A 6 -10.12 1.18 14.55
C ASP A 6 -9.05 1.11 13.43
N PRO A 7 -7.84 1.68 13.66
CA PRO A 7 -6.85 1.91 12.59
C PRO A 7 -6.29 0.63 11.99
N ARG A 8 -6.44 -0.51 12.66
CA ARG A 8 -5.97 -1.83 12.18
C ARG A 8 -6.95 -2.50 11.22
N LYS A 9 -8.19 -2.03 11.16
CA LYS A 9 -9.17 -2.53 10.21
C LYS A 9 -8.88 -1.98 8.82
N PHE A 10 -8.70 -2.85 7.85
CA PHE A 10 -8.68 -2.45 6.44
C PHE A 10 -10.11 -2.16 5.97
N ASP A 11 -10.40 -0.91 5.67
CA ASP A 11 -11.74 -0.44 5.32
C ASP A 11 -11.65 0.65 4.26
N MET A 12 -12.05 0.33 3.04
CA MET A 12 -12.02 1.24 1.89
C MET A 12 -13.19 2.23 1.87
N GLU A 13 -14.20 2.05 2.71
CA GLU A 13 -15.38 2.89 2.77
C GLU A 13 -15.34 3.93 3.90
N ARG A 14 -14.20 4.10 4.54
CA ARG A 14 -14.04 5.10 5.59
C ARG A 14 -14.36 6.51 5.07
N PRO A 15 -15.19 7.28 5.78
CA PRO A 15 -15.56 8.63 5.34
C PRO A 15 -14.40 9.62 5.36
N ASN A 16 -13.31 9.28 6.04
CA ASN A 16 -12.14 10.13 6.26
C ASN A 16 -10.86 9.66 5.58
N LEU A 17 -10.96 8.82 4.54
CA LEU A 17 -9.79 8.30 3.81
C LEU A 17 -8.82 9.41 3.35
N GLY A 18 -9.34 10.56 2.95
CA GLY A 18 -8.51 11.69 2.51
C GLY A 18 -7.67 12.37 3.59
N ARG A 19 -7.87 12.03 4.87
CA ARG A 19 -7.11 12.62 5.99
C ARG A 19 -5.75 11.97 6.25
N HIS A 20 -5.38 10.95 5.46
CA HIS A 20 -4.07 10.33 5.57
C HIS A 20 -2.95 11.30 5.19
N VAL A 21 -1.79 11.13 5.84
CA VAL A 21 -0.58 11.91 5.60
C VAL A 21 0.52 11.15 4.86
N ALA A 22 0.16 10.09 4.13
CA ALA A 22 1.11 9.25 3.40
C ALA A 22 1.97 10.04 2.40
N PHE A 23 1.49 11.17 1.92
CA PHE A 23 2.21 12.07 1.02
C PHE A 23 2.60 13.40 1.69
N GLY A 24 2.69 13.41 3.01
CA GLY A 24 2.95 14.63 3.78
C GLY A 24 1.77 15.60 3.78
N GLY A 25 2.05 16.83 4.19
CA GLY A 25 1.03 17.89 4.30
C GLY A 25 1.62 19.29 4.20
N GLY A 26 0.74 20.28 4.07
CA GLY A 26 1.14 21.68 3.99
C GLY A 26 2.07 21.99 2.81
N PRO A 27 3.01 22.95 2.99
CA PRO A 27 3.94 23.37 1.93
C PRO A 27 4.87 22.26 1.42
N HIS A 28 5.10 21.22 2.22
CA HIS A 28 5.97 20.08 1.90
C HIS A 28 5.21 18.86 1.38
N ARG A 29 3.98 19.02 0.94
CA ARG A 29 3.24 17.93 0.32
C ARG A 29 4.00 17.38 -0.88
N CYS A 30 4.04 16.04 -1.00
CA CYS A 30 4.77 15.37 -2.07
C CYS A 30 4.38 15.89 -3.46
N ILE A 31 5.35 16.40 -4.20
CA ILE A 31 5.15 16.90 -5.57
C ILE A 31 4.76 15.76 -6.54
N GLY A 32 5.24 14.53 -6.27
CA GLY A 32 4.95 13.35 -7.07
C GLY A 32 3.63 12.65 -6.75
N LEU A 33 2.79 13.21 -5.88
CA LEU A 33 1.54 12.57 -5.43
C LEU A 33 0.63 12.12 -6.58
N ALA A 34 0.46 12.96 -7.60
CA ALA A 34 -0.40 12.64 -8.73
C ALA A 34 0.17 11.49 -9.56
N LEU A 35 1.48 11.52 -9.82
CA LEU A 35 2.19 10.46 -10.53
C LEU A 35 2.13 9.14 -9.76
N ALA A 36 2.47 9.14 -8.48
CA ALA A 36 2.44 7.94 -7.64
C ALA A 36 1.04 7.29 -7.60
N ARG A 37 -0.01 8.09 -7.50
CA ARG A 37 -1.39 7.57 -7.56
C ARG A 37 -1.73 6.95 -8.92
N MET A 38 -1.25 7.53 -9.99
CA MET A 38 -1.44 6.98 -11.33
C MET A 38 -0.69 5.67 -11.51
N GLU A 39 0.57 5.60 -11.07
CA GLU A 39 1.39 4.39 -11.12
C GLU A 39 0.76 3.24 -10.33
N ILE A 40 0.34 3.49 -9.09
CA ILE A 40 -0.34 2.50 -8.25
C ILE A 40 -1.63 2.00 -8.92
N LYS A 41 -2.42 2.91 -9.48
CA LYS A 41 -3.67 2.55 -10.15
C LYS A 41 -3.44 1.68 -11.39
N VAL A 42 -2.45 2.03 -12.21
CA VAL A 42 -2.10 1.26 -13.41
C VAL A 42 -1.54 -0.11 -13.02
N ALA A 43 -0.59 -0.17 -12.08
CA ALA A 43 -0.01 -1.41 -11.60
C ALA A 43 -1.07 -2.35 -11.00
N ALA A 44 -1.93 -1.84 -10.13
CA ALA A 44 -3.01 -2.64 -9.53
C ALA A 44 -3.97 -3.18 -10.59
N ARG A 45 -4.35 -2.35 -11.57
CA ARG A 45 -5.21 -2.77 -12.69
C ARG A 45 -4.57 -3.91 -13.49
N GLU A 46 -3.29 -3.78 -13.83
CA GLU A 46 -2.59 -4.80 -14.62
C GLU A 46 -2.39 -6.10 -13.84
N ILE A 47 -2.08 -6.01 -12.54
CA ILE A 47 -1.99 -7.19 -11.67
C ILE A 47 -3.33 -7.95 -11.66
N VAL A 48 -4.44 -7.26 -11.37
CA VAL A 48 -5.76 -7.89 -11.32
C VAL A 48 -6.21 -8.41 -12.68
N ARG A 49 -5.82 -7.75 -13.77
CA ARG A 49 -6.14 -8.19 -15.14
C ARG A 49 -5.40 -9.47 -15.54
N GLN A 50 -4.15 -9.62 -15.11
CA GLN A 50 -3.29 -10.70 -15.57
C GLN A 50 -3.20 -11.87 -14.58
N LEU A 51 -3.41 -11.61 -13.30
CA LEU A 51 -3.22 -12.59 -12.24
C LEU A 51 -4.51 -12.84 -11.46
N LYS A 52 -4.65 -14.05 -10.97
CA LYS A 52 -5.73 -14.49 -10.06
C LYS A 52 -5.16 -15.36 -8.95
N ASN A 53 -5.94 -15.58 -7.91
CA ASN A 53 -5.56 -16.41 -6.77
C ASN A 53 -4.24 -16.02 -6.12
N ILE A 54 -4.00 -14.70 -6.04
CA ILE A 54 -2.77 -14.14 -5.45
C ILE A 54 -2.78 -14.40 -3.94
N LYS A 55 -1.71 -15.03 -3.44
CA LYS A 55 -1.52 -15.33 -2.02
C LYS A 55 -0.08 -15.05 -1.62
N LEU A 56 0.16 -14.75 -0.35
CA LEU A 56 1.52 -14.75 0.18
C LEU A 56 2.10 -16.16 0.09
N ALA A 57 3.37 -16.26 -0.34
CA ALA A 57 4.10 -17.53 -0.39
C ALA A 57 4.81 -17.85 0.93
N ILE A 58 4.85 -16.90 1.85
CA ILE A 58 5.46 -17.00 3.19
C ILE A 58 4.46 -16.52 4.24
N PRO A 59 4.59 -16.94 5.51
CA PRO A 59 3.86 -16.36 6.63
C PRO A 59 4.08 -14.86 6.73
N MET A 60 3.08 -14.11 7.18
CA MET A 60 3.17 -12.64 7.29
C MET A 60 4.27 -12.20 8.26
N GLU A 61 4.55 -13.00 9.26
CA GLU A 61 5.59 -12.77 10.28
C GLU A 61 7.01 -12.86 9.73
N GLU A 62 7.20 -13.52 8.57
CA GLU A 62 8.49 -13.66 7.89
C GLU A 62 8.78 -12.50 6.93
N ILE A 63 7.84 -11.60 6.72
CA ILE A 63 8.04 -10.41 5.88
C ILE A 63 9.06 -9.49 6.55
N ARG A 64 10.17 -9.26 5.85
CA ARG A 64 11.25 -8.39 6.32
C ARG A 64 11.08 -6.98 5.79
N TYR A 65 11.48 -6.04 6.63
CA TYR A 65 11.47 -4.61 6.32
C TYR A 65 12.88 -4.06 6.35
N THR A 66 13.19 -3.19 5.40
CA THR A 66 14.46 -2.47 5.37
C THR A 66 14.58 -1.60 6.62
N PRO A 67 15.67 -1.71 7.39
CA PRO A 67 15.88 -0.89 8.57
C PRO A 67 16.25 0.54 8.17
N THR A 68 15.27 1.40 7.98
CA THR A 68 15.47 2.83 7.70
C THR A 68 14.76 3.70 8.72
N VAL A 69 15.29 4.90 8.94
CA VAL A 69 14.72 5.85 9.88
C VAL A 69 13.48 6.55 9.30
N ALA A 70 13.45 6.72 7.98
CA ALA A 70 12.44 7.55 7.30
C ALA A 70 11.28 6.76 6.69
N THR A 71 11.50 5.50 6.30
CA THR A 71 10.52 4.70 5.59
C THR A 71 10.47 3.28 6.11
N ARG A 72 9.30 2.66 6.04
CA ARG A 72 9.14 1.23 6.31
C ARG A 72 8.85 0.53 4.99
N THR A 73 9.92 0.09 4.32
CA THR A 73 9.84 -0.57 3.03
C THR A 73 9.98 -2.08 3.17
N ILE A 74 9.14 -2.83 2.51
CA ILE A 74 9.24 -4.29 2.43
C ILE A 74 10.42 -4.64 1.53
N GLU A 75 11.34 -5.52 1.98
CA GLU A 75 12.49 -5.96 1.19
C GLU A 75 12.07 -6.85 0.01
N SER A 76 11.16 -7.78 0.27
CA SER A 76 10.56 -8.63 -0.75
C SER A 76 9.19 -9.11 -0.31
N LEU A 77 8.30 -9.33 -1.26
CA LEU A 77 6.96 -9.85 -1.01
C LEU A 77 6.75 -11.09 -1.90
N PRO A 78 7.22 -12.27 -1.47
CA PRO A 78 7.00 -13.51 -2.22
C PRO A 78 5.51 -13.83 -2.31
N ILE A 79 5.03 -14.04 -3.52
CA ILE A 79 3.63 -14.36 -3.79
C ILE A 79 3.52 -15.59 -4.68
N THR A 80 2.45 -16.34 -4.53
CA THR A 80 1.97 -17.32 -5.49
C THR A 80 0.77 -16.76 -6.23
N TYR A 81 0.62 -17.12 -7.50
CA TYR A 81 -0.49 -16.67 -8.33
C TYR A 81 -0.76 -17.63 -9.48
N GLU A 82 -1.90 -17.48 -10.11
CA GLU A 82 -2.22 -18.09 -11.40
C GLU A 82 -2.35 -17.00 -12.46
N LYS A 83 -1.93 -17.29 -13.68
CA LYS A 83 -2.21 -16.41 -14.82
C LYS A 83 -3.68 -16.51 -15.23
N ARG A 84 -4.25 -15.40 -15.58
CA ARG A 84 -5.58 -15.35 -16.19
C ARG A 84 -5.54 -15.76 -17.66
#